data_f5e84efb2d9ea1e91544b6b11a7ecffd
#
_entry.id   f5e84efb2d9ea1e91544b6b11a7ecffd
#
_cell.length_a   1.000
_cell.length_b   1.000
_cell.length_c   1.000
_cell.angle_alpha   90.00
_cell.angle_beta   90.00
_cell.angle_gamma   90.00
#
_symmetry.space_group_name_H-M   'P 1'
#
loop_
_entity.id
_entity.type
_entity.pdbx_description
1 polymer ?
#
loop_
_entity_poly.entity_id
_entity_poly.type
_entity_poly.pdbx_seq_one_letter_code
_entity_poly.pdbx_strand_id
1 'polypeptide(L)'
;TTPLQAKIAMYIQNEYVGENFTTLYVTPVLNERHQYYSKDFTAVYCLEKQEDMDAIVEKFSGDYSKIFYASFDHPLVLDLVACSTYKQLMSFDDGYADIFPYGMYSLPLIERQIGKYGITRDDLIKKTEKHYTLYESPFHVVSKNKLVYLDNFFETKEKPIKNGKTVKVLLGQNFSETDDAISVRFITTYAHALKIDYY
;
A
#
# COMPACT_ATOMS: atom_id res chain seq x y z
N THR A 1 -0.93 6.92 -0.92
CA THR A 1 -0.26 6.09 0.10
C THR A 1 -1.18 5.90 1.30
N THR A 2 -1.39 4.66 1.71
CA THR A 2 -2.12 4.30 2.93
C THR A 2 -1.16 4.15 4.12
N PRO A 3 -1.66 4.17 5.37
CA PRO A 3 -0.82 3.89 6.54
C PRO A 3 -0.13 2.52 6.51
N LEU A 4 -0.77 1.50 5.95
CA LEU A 4 -0.17 0.19 5.79
C LEU A 4 1.00 0.23 4.80
N GLN A 5 0.78 0.82 3.64
CA GLN A 5 1.83 1.00 2.62
C GLN A 5 3.02 1.78 3.19
N ALA A 6 2.78 2.85 3.97
CA ALA A 6 3.85 3.62 4.61
C ALA A 6 4.67 2.75 5.58
N LYS A 7 4.02 1.94 6.41
CA LYS A 7 4.71 1.04 7.34
C LYS A 7 5.51 -0.03 6.62
N ILE A 8 4.98 -0.62 5.55
CA ILE A 8 5.70 -1.63 4.75
C ILE A 8 6.91 -0.97 4.08
N ALA A 9 6.77 0.21 3.49
CA ALA A 9 7.88 0.93 2.86
C ALA A 9 9.01 1.21 3.86
N MET A 10 8.69 1.67 5.07
CA MET A 10 9.68 1.91 6.12
C MET A 10 10.33 0.62 6.62
N TYR A 11 9.56 -0.47 6.73
CA TYR A 11 10.11 -1.78 7.08
C TYR A 11 11.12 -2.26 6.02
N ILE A 12 10.75 -2.19 4.74
CA ILE A 12 11.64 -2.55 3.63
C ILE A 12 12.90 -1.68 3.64
N GLN A 13 12.76 -0.37 3.84
CA GLN A 13 13.92 0.53 3.92
C GLN A 13 14.90 0.10 5.01
N ASN A 14 14.42 -0.34 6.17
CA ASN A 14 15.26 -0.80 7.26
C ASN A 14 15.99 -2.12 6.95
N GLU A 15 15.47 -2.95 6.05
CA GLU A 15 16.15 -4.18 5.58
C GLU A 15 17.33 -3.89 4.65
N TYR A 16 17.35 -2.72 4.00
CA TYR A 16 18.42 -2.30 3.08
C TYR A 16 19.39 -1.32 3.75
N VAL A 17 20.01 -1.75 4.84
CA VAL A 17 20.95 -0.94 5.62
C VAL A 17 22.10 -0.43 4.75
N GLY A 18 22.32 0.87 4.79
CA GLY A 18 23.40 1.54 4.03
C GLY A 18 23.02 1.96 2.61
N GLU A 19 21.82 1.69 2.14
CA GLU A 19 21.30 2.24 0.89
C GLU A 19 20.60 3.59 1.15
N ASN A 20 20.76 4.52 0.21
CA ASN A 20 20.05 5.80 0.26
C ASN A 20 18.73 5.69 -0.48
N PHE A 21 17.64 6.06 0.20
CA PHE A 21 16.30 6.07 -0.37
C PHE A 21 15.77 7.49 -0.56
N THR A 22 15.11 7.72 -1.69
CA THR A 22 14.17 8.81 -1.86
C THR A 22 12.78 8.24 -1.72
N THR A 23 12.07 8.61 -0.66
CA THR A 23 10.76 8.06 -0.33
C THR A 23 9.67 9.11 -0.53
N LEU A 24 8.65 8.75 -1.29
CA LEU A 24 7.52 9.62 -1.61
C LEU A 24 6.27 9.15 -0.88
N TYR A 25 5.68 10.03 -0.08
CA TYR A 25 4.35 9.85 0.49
C TYR A 25 3.35 10.70 -0.30
N VAL A 26 2.42 10.04 -0.95
CA VAL A 26 1.45 10.72 -1.82
C VAL A 26 0.04 10.39 -1.34
N THR A 27 -0.80 11.40 -1.17
CA THR A 27 -2.17 11.25 -0.67
C THR A 27 -3.10 12.30 -1.29
N PRO A 28 -4.39 12.00 -1.52
CA PRO A 28 -5.35 13.02 -1.96
C PRO A 28 -5.75 14.00 -0.84
N VAL A 29 -5.54 13.63 0.44
CA VAL A 29 -5.89 14.47 1.59
C VAL A 29 -4.77 14.42 2.62
N LEU A 30 -4.28 15.58 3.03
CA LEU A 30 -3.25 15.68 4.08
C LEU A 30 -3.88 16.12 5.40
N ASN A 31 -4.15 15.16 6.28
CA ASN A 31 -4.64 15.37 7.63
C ASN A 31 -3.61 14.91 8.68
N GLU A 32 -3.91 15.08 9.98
CA GLU A 32 -3.01 14.71 11.09
C GLU A 32 -2.54 13.24 11.01
N ARG A 33 -3.42 12.33 10.61
CA ARG A 33 -3.07 10.91 10.44
C ARG A 33 -2.01 10.73 9.35
N HIS A 34 -2.19 11.38 8.20
CA HIS A 34 -1.21 11.31 7.11
C HIS A 34 0.11 11.97 7.51
N GLN A 35 0.08 13.09 8.23
CA GLN A 35 1.30 13.74 8.76
C GLN A 35 2.07 12.81 9.69
N TYR A 36 1.38 12.06 10.54
CA TYR A 36 2.03 11.09 11.44
C TYR A 36 2.78 9.98 10.66
N TYR A 37 2.16 9.42 9.62
CA TYR A 37 2.77 8.32 8.85
C TYR A 37 3.81 8.79 7.82
N SER A 38 3.78 10.05 7.42
CA SER A 38 4.69 10.60 6.41
C SER A 38 5.94 11.26 6.98
N LYS A 39 6.08 11.38 8.31
CA LYS A 39 7.17 12.11 8.97
C LYS A 39 8.58 11.64 8.61
N ASP A 40 8.73 10.35 8.29
CA ASP A 40 10.01 9.74 7.96
C ASP A 40 10.23 9.61 6.44
N PHE A 41 9.32 10.17 5.62
CA PHE A 41 9.43 10.19 4.17
C PHE A 41 10.23 11.42 3.70
N THR A 42 11.01 11.24 2.62
CA THR A 42 11.82 12.32 2.03
C THR A 42 10.97 13.46 1.48
N ALA A 43 9.83 13.12 0.90
CA ALA A 43 8.89 14.10 0.35
C ALA A 43 7.44 13.67 0.54
N VAL A 44 6.57 14.63 0.78
CA VAL A 44 5.14 14.46 1.01
C VAL A 44 4.37 15.34 0.02
N TYR A 45 3.46 14.74 -0.72
CA TYR A 45 2.64 15.43 -1.71
C TYR A 45 1.15 15.18 -1.48
N CYS A 46 0.36 16.25 -1.59
CA CYS A 46 -1.09 16.17 -1.70
C CYS A 46 -1.45 16.29 -3.20
N LEU A 47 -2.12 15.27 -3.74
CA LEU A 47 -2.54 15.26 -5.14
C LEU A 47 -3.98 15.77 -5.24
N GLU A 48 -4.15 16.99 -5.72
CA GLU A 48 -5.47 17.55 -5.97
C GLU A 48 -5.82 17.53 -7.47
N LYS A 49 -4.81 17.56 -8.33
CA LYS A 49 -4.95 17.70 -9.79
C LYS A 49 -3.94 16.81 -10.54
N GLN A 50 -4.20 16.64 -11.84
CA GLN A 50 -3.29 15.90 -12.73
C GLN A 50 -1.92 16.58 -12.86
N GLU A 51 -1.89 17.91 -12.86
CA GLU A 51 -0.64 18.69 -12.96
C GLU A 51 0.30 18.42 -11.80
N ASP A 52 -0.25 18.09 -10.61
CA ASP A 52 0.57 17.71 -9.44
C ASP A 52 1.32 16.40 -9.70
N MET A 53 0.68 15.43 -10.38
CA MET A 53 1.33 14.19 -10.78
C MET A 53 2.43 14.42 -11.82
N ASP A 54 2.18 15.25 -12.83
CA ASP A 54 3.17 15.58 -13.86
C ASP A 54 4.41 16.24 -13.25
N ALA A 55 4.23 17.16 -12.29
CA ALA A 55 5.34 17.81 -11.58
C ALA A 55 6.16 16.82 -10.72
N ILE A 56 5.50 15.83 -10.11
CA ILE A 56 6.19 14.76 -9.36
C ILE A 56 6.98 13.87 -10.33
N VAL A 57 6.39 13.48 -11.44
CA VAL A 57 7.08 12.68 -12.47
C VAL A 57 8.31 13.41 -12.98
N GLU A 58 8.20 14.68 -13.34
CA GLU A 58 9.34 15.49 -13.80
C GLU A 58 10.46 15.55 -12.75
N LYS A 59 10.09 15.74 -11.48
CA LYS A 59 11.05 15.92 -10.39
C LYS A 59 11.76 14.63 -9.96
N PHE A 60 11.06 13.50 -10.00
CA PHE A 60 11.52 12.24 -9.42
C PHE A 60 11.78 11.13 -10.43
N SER A 61 11.61 11.38 -11.74
CA SER A 61 12.14 10.48 -12.76
C SER A 61 13.65 10.59 -12.81
N GLY A 62 14.33 9.46 -13.00
CA GLY A 62 15.79 9.44 -13.01
C GLY A 62 16.36 8.02 -13.09
N ASP A 63 17.65 7.92 -12.78
CA ASP A 63 18.38 6.66 -12.79
C ASP A 63 18.45 6.07 -11.39
N TYR A 64 17.89 4.89 -11.22
CA TYR A 64 17.80 4.20 -9.94
C TYR A 64 18.41 2.80 -10.00
N SER A 65 19.04 2.36 -8.92
CA SER A 65 19.41 0.95 -8.78
C SER A 65 18.15 0.10 -8.54
N LYS A 66 17.22 0.60 -7.74
CA LYS A 66 15.99 -0.07 -7.36
C LYS A 66 14.84 0.91 -7.28
N ILE A 67 13.66 0.48 -7.73
CA ILE A 67 12.40 1.18 -7.48
C ILE A 67 11.48 0.25 -6.69
N PHE A 68 10.92 0.75 -5.58
CA PHE A 68 9.90 0.08 -4.79
C PHE A 68 8.59 0.84 -4.90
N TYR A 69 7.50 0.15 -5.11
CA TYR A 69 6.18 0.77 -5.23
C TYR A 69 5.07 -0.13 -4.68
N ALA A 70 4.00 0.49 -4.21
CA ALA A 70 2.70 -0.15 -4.01
C ALA A 70 1.74 0.30 -5.12
N SER A 71 0.66 -0.43 -5.34
CA SER A 71 -0.36 -0.12 -6.34
C SER A 71 0.10 -0.27 -7.80
N PHE A 72 -0.33 -1.33 -8.43
CA PHE A 72 0.02 -1.63 -9.82
C PHE A 72 -0.72 -0.76 -10.84
N ASP A 73 -1.79 -0.07 -10.44
CA ASP A 73 -2.69 0.65 -11.35
C ASP A 73 -2.78 2.17 -11.10
N HIS A 74 -1.97 2.71 -10.20
CA HIS A 74 -1.99 4.13 -9.94
C HIS A 74 -1.23 4.90 -11.03
N PRO A 75 -1.85 5.88 -11.73
CA PRO A 75 -1.24 6.61 -12.84
C PRO A 75 0.14 7.19 -12.52
N LEU A 76 0.32 7.80 -11.35
CA LEU A 76 1.61 8.32 -10.93
C LEU A 76 2.70 7.26 -10.87
N VAL A 77 2.38 6.05 -10.39
CA VAL A 77 3.35 4.93 -10.32
C VAL A 77 3.71 4.47 -11.73
N LEU A 78 2.71 4.31 -12.60
CA LEU A 78 2.90 3.93 -14.00
C LEU A 78 3.82 4.93 -14.70
N ASP A 79 3.57 6.22 -14.53
CA ASP A 79 4.31 7.28 -15.20
C ASP A 79 5.73 7.44 -14.65
N LEU A 80 5.93 7.37 -13.32
CA LEU A 80 7.26 7.39 -12.70
C LEU A 80 8.13 6.22 -13.18
N VAL A 81 7.57 5.01 -13.25
CA VAL A 81 8.29 3.84 -13.73
C VAL A 81 8.58 3.95 -15.23
N ALA A 82 7.67 4.49 -16.03
CA ALA A 82 7.85 4.70 -17.45
C ALA A 82 8.96 5.72 -17.78
N CYS A 83 9.07 6.79 -16.96
CA CYS A 83 10.02 7.89 -17.15
C CYS A 83 11.36 7.70 -16.44
N SER A 84 11.55 6.57 -15.74
CA SER A 84 12.78 6.27 -15.01
C SER A 84 13.52 5.10 -15.63
N THR A 85 14.87 5.09 -15.44
CA THR A 85 15.67 3.89 -15.66
C THR A 85 15.97 3.22 -14.34
N TYR A 86 15.98 1.90 -14.31
CA TYR A 86 16.22 1.14 -13.09
C TYR A 86 16.83 -0.23 -13.41
N LYS A 87 17.58 -0.77 -12.43
CA LYS A 87 18.13 -2.12 -12.55
C LYS A 87 17.14 -3.16 -12.01
N GLN A 88 16.40 -2.82 -10.96
CA GLN A 88 15.44 -3.71 -10.31
C GLN A 88 14.14 -2.98 -10.01
N LEU A 89 13.03 -3.64 -10.32
CA LEU A 89 11.69 -3.15 -10.03
C LEU A 89 11.03 -4.08 -9.00
N MET A 90 10.64 -3.52 -7.87
CA MET A 90 10.08 -4.26 -6.75
C MET A 90 8.77 -3.65 -6.30
N SER A 91 7.84 -4.47 -5.89
CA SER A 91 6.56 -4.00 -5.35
C SER A 91 6.33 -4.53 -3.94
N PHE A 92 5.35 -3.93 -3.26
CA PHE A 92 4.86 -4.39 -1.97
C PHE A 92 3.35 -4.23 -1.87
N ASP A 93 2.73 -4.91 -0.90
CA ASP A 93 1.28 -5.00 -0.77
C ASP A 93 0.55 -3.66 -0.86
N ASP A 94 -0.48 -3.64 -1.70
CA ASP A 94 -1.54 -2.63 -1.73
C ASP A 94 -2.81 -3.13 -1.02
N GLY A 95 -2.60 -3.73 0.16
CA GLY A 95 -3.67 -4.35 0.92
C GLY A 95 -4.23 -5.61 0.25
N TYR A 96 -5.56 -5.75 0.21
CA TYR A 96 -6.24 -6.93 -0.33
C TYR A 96 -6.25 -7.02 -1.85
N ALA A 97 -5.91 -5.92 -2.55
CA ALA A 97 -5.98 -5.86 -4.02
C ALA A 97 -5.07 -6.89 -4.69
N ASP A 98 -3.91 -7.18 -4.07
CA ASP A 98 -2.90 -8.10 -4.60
C ASP A 98 -3.28 -9.58 -4.53
N ILE A 99 -4.20 -9.93 -3.64
CA ILE A 99 -4.55 -11.32 -3.31
C ILE A 99 -6.02 -11.67 -3.54
N PHE A 100 -6.82 -10.73 -4.02
CA PHE A 100 -8.24 -10.96 -4.23
C PHE A 100 -8.51 -11.41 -5.68
N PRO A 101 -8.99 -12.65 -5.92
CA PRO A 101 -9.07 -13.24 -7.25
C PRO A 101 -10.07 -12.54 -8.19
N TYR A 102 -11.00 -11.77 -7.63
CA TYR A 102 -12.00 -10.98 -8.37
C TYR A 102 -11.76 -9.47 -8.20
N GLY A 103 -10.59 -9.09 -7.70
CA GLY A 103 -10.19 -7.70 -7.51
C GLY A 103 -9.77 -7.02 -8.81
N MET A 104 -9.55 -5.72 -8.71
CA MET A 104 -9.23 -4.88 -9.87
C MET A 104 -7.98 -5.32 -10.63
N TYR A 105 -7.04 -6.00 -9.99
CA TYR A 105 -5.83 -6.49 -10.64
C TYR A 105 -6.02 -7.81 -11.39
N SER A 106 -7.12 -8.52 -11.13
CA SER A 106 -7.50 -9.78 -11.81
C SER A 106 -8.52 -9.57 -12.93
N LEU A 107 -9.09 -8.37 -13.04
CA LEU A 107 -10.07 -8.02 -14.07
C LEU A 107 -9.36 -7.54 -15.36
N PRO A 108 -10.06 -7.52 -16.50
CA PRO A 108 -9.54 -6.93 -17.73
C PRO A 108 -9.04 -5.50 -17.53
N LEU A 109 -7.99 -5.14 -18.26
CA LEU A 109 -7.39 -3.80 -18.20
C LEU A 109 -8.42 -2.72 -18.60
N ILE A 110 -8.45 -1.64 -17.84
CA ILE A 110 -9.27 -0.46 -18.14
C ILE A 110 -8.37 0.78 -18.34
N GLU A 111 -8.90 1.82 -18.97
CA GLU A 111 -8.15 3.00 -19.39
C GLU A 111 -7.32 3.63 -18.26
N ARG A 112 -7.89 3.80 -17.06
CA ARG A 112 -7.17 4.38 -15.91
C ARG A 112 -5.95 3.57 -15.43
N GLN A 113 -5.81 2.33 -15.90
CA GLN A 113 -4.70 1.42 -15.58
C GLN A 113 -3.61 1.43 -16.66
N ILE A 114 -3.65 2.45 -17.52
CA ILE A 114 -2.67 2.74 -18.56
C ILE A 114 -2.07 4.11 -18.24
N GLY A 115 -0.76 4.15 -18.02
CA GLY A 115 -0.05 5.41 -17.78
C GLY A 115 0.04 6.27 -19.05
N LYS A 116 0.29 7.55 -18.86
CA LYS A 116 0.44 8.55 -19.94
C LYS A 116 1.49 8.15 -20.98
N TYR A 117 2.51 7.40 -20.56
CA TYR A 117 3.60 6.92 -21.42
C TYR A 117 3.43 5.48 -21.89
N GLY A 118 2.21 4.95 -21.81
CA GLY A 118 1.82 3.67 -22.40
C GLY A 118 2.17 2.42 -21.57
N ILE A 119 2.82 2.56 -20.42
CA ILE A 119 3.02 1.44 -19.50
C ILE A 119 1.68 1.08 -18.82
N THR A 120 1.41 -0.20 -18.67
CA THR A 120 0.15 -0.68 -18.11
C THR A 120 0.34 -1.35 -16.75
N ARG A 121 -0.76 -1.54 -16.00
CA ARG A 121 -0.81 -2.38 -14.81
C ARG A 121 -0.17 -3.75 -15.05
N ASP A 122 -0.52 -4.41 -16.15
CA ASP A 122 -0.05 -5.75 -16.46
C ASP A 122 1.46 -5.76 -16.77
N ASP A 123 1.98 -4.68 -17.36
CA ASP A 123 3.42 -4.50 -17.55
C ASP A 123 4.16 -4.38 -16.22
N LEU A 124 3.62 -3.63 -15.25
CA LEU A 124 4.22 -3.53 -13.91
C LEU A 124 4.24 -4.88 -13.21
N ILE A 125 3.11 -5.61 -13.20
CA ILE A 125 3.03 -6.94 -12.61
C ILE A 125 4.07 -7.88 -13.24
N LYS A 126 4.19 -7.87 -14.56
CA LYS A 126 5.14 -8.70 -15.29
C LYS A 126 6.60 -8.33 -15.02
N LYS A 127 6.92 -7.02 -15.02
CA LYS A 127 8.26 -6.49 -14.80
C LYS A 127 8.74 -6.56 -13.36
N THR A 128 7.83 -6.64 -12.39
CA THR A 128 8.17 -6.80 -10.96
C THR A 128 9.04 -8.04 -10.78
N GLU A 129 10.19 -7.87 -10.14
CA GLU A 129 11.13 -8.95 -9.84
C GLU A 129 10.87 -9.59 -8.50
N LYS A 130 10.49 -8.76 -7.49
CA LYS A 130 10.13 -9.19 -6.15
C LYS A 130 8.89 -8.44 -5.67
N HIS A 131 8.04 -9.14 -4.96
CA HIS A 131 6.86 -8.57 -4.31
C HIS A 131 6.88 -8.89 -2.82
N TYR A 132 6.97 -7.86 -2.00
CA TYR A 132 7.00 -7.99 -0.54
C TYR A 132 5.56 -8.05 -0.01
N THR A 133 5.23 -9.14 0.66
CA THR A 133 3.85 -9.39 1.08
C THR A 133 3.73 -9.85 2.54
N LEU A 134 2.63 -9.44 3.16
CA LEU A 134 2.17 -9.90 4.48
C LEU A 134 1.25 -11.12 4.39
N TYR A 135 0.81 -11.47 3.17
CA TYR A 135 -0.29 -12.42 2.98
C TYR A 135 0.19 -13.73 2.39
N GLU A 136 -0.14 -14.83 3.06
CA GLU A 136 -0.11 -16.14 2.46
C GLU A 136 -1.43 -16.39 1.71
N SER A 137 -1.38 -16.35 0.39
CA SER A 137 -2.56 -16.58 -0.46
C SER A 137 -2.19 -17.38 -1.70
N PRO A 138 -3.07 -18.26 -2.19
CA PRO A 138 -2.91 -18.89 -3.50
C PRO A 138 -3.18 -17.93 -4.66
N PHE A 139 -3.76 -16.75 -4.40
CA PHE A 139 -4.27 -15.82 -5.40
C PHE A 139 -3.45 -14.52 -5.47
N HIS A 140 -2.14 -14.62 -5.47
CA HIS A 140 -1.32 -13.44 -5.73
C HIS A 140 -1.33 -13.07 -7.21
N VAL A 141 -1.46 -11.78 -7.52
CA VAL A 141 -1.33 -11.26 -8.90
C VAL A 141 0.10 -11.38 -9.42
N VAL A 142 1.08 -11.35 -8.52
CA VAL A 142 2.48 -11.60 -8.84
C VAL A 142 2.80 -13.09 -8.68
N SER A 143 3.62 -13.62 -9.57
CA SER A 143 3.99 -15.03 -9.56
C SER A 143 4.63 -15.46 -8.25
N LYS A 144 4.29 -16.64 -7.75
CA LYS A 144 4.71 -17.17 -6.44
C LYS A 144 6.22 -17.15 -6.20
N ASN A 145 7.02 -17.41 -7.23
CA ASN A 145 8.49 -17.40 -7.14
C ASN A 145 9.10 -16.01 -6.97
N LYS A 146 8.31 -14.95 -7.05
CA LYS A 146 8.72 -13.56 -6.83
C LYS A 146 8.29 -13.03 -5.45
N LEU A 147 7.53 -13.80 -4.68
CA LEU A 147 7.03 -13.38 -3.36
C LEU A 147 8.14 -13.41 -2.31
N VAL A 148 8.17 -12.36 -1.50
CA VAL A 148 9.04 -12.23 -0.32
C VAL A 148 8.13 -11.94 0.87
N TYR A 149 8.02 -12.90 1.80
CA TYR A 149 7.16 -12.75 2.97
C TYR A 149 7.82 -11.87 4.03
N LEU A 150 7.03 -10.98 4.62
CA LEU A 150 7.46 -10.07 5.69
C LEU A 150 7.15 -10.69 7.06
N ASP A 151 7.81 -11.81 7.37
CA ASP A 151 7.48 -12.69 8.50
C ASP A 151 7.52 -11.99 9.87
N ASN A 152 8.41 -11.01 10.05
CA ASN A 152 8.60 -10.31 11.32
C ASN A 152 7.92 -8.94 11.38
N PHE A 153 7.12 -8.59 10.38
CA PHE A 153 6.52 -7.25 10.27
C PHE A 153 5.64 -6.87 11.47
N PHE A 154 4.93 -7.84 12.06
CA PHE A 154 4.06 -7.64 13.21
C PHE A 154 4.71 -8.00 14.55
N GLU A 155 5.99 -8.36 14.58
CA GLU A 155 6.67 -8.63 15.83
C GLU A 155 6.78 -7.37 16.67
N THR A 156 6.00 -7.32 17.74
CA THR A 156 6.17 -6.31 18.76
C THR A 156 7.23 -6.76 19.77
N LYS A 157 8.19 -5.90 20.08
CA LYS A 157 9.20 -6.16 21.13
C LYS A 157 8.56 -6.31 22.54
N GLU A 158 7.32 -5.87 22.69
CA GLU A 158 6.56 -5.96 23.93
C GLU A 158 5.65 -7.18 23.89
N LYS A 159 5.89 -8.12 24.81
CA LYS A 159 4.95 -9.23 25.02
C LYS A 159 3.66 -8.66 25.61
N PRO A 160 2.49 -9.00 25.08
CA PRO A 160 1.22 -8.55 25.65
C PRO A 160 1.14 -9.00 27.12
N ILE A 161 0.81 -8.07 28.01
CA ILE A 161 0.58 -8.37 29.43
C ILE A 161 -0.69 -9.24 29.50
N LYS A 162 -0.50 -10.54 29.74
CA LYS A 162 -1.62 -11.45 29.97
C LYS A 162 -2.14 -11.23 31.39
N ASN A 163 -3.14 -10.41 31.52
CA ASN A 163 -3.83 -10.17 32.82
C ASN A 163 -4.89 -11.24 33.16
N GLY A 164 -4.90 -12.36 32.47
CA GLY A 164 -5.84 -13.46 32.68
C GLY A 164 -7.28 -13.22 32.20
N LYS A 165 -7.59 -12.05 31.66
CA LYS A 165 -8.90 -11.75 31.09
C LYS A 165 -8.91 -11.99 29.59
N THR A 166 -9.95 -12.68 29.11
CA THR A 166 -10.20 -12.77 27.67
C THR A 166 -10.89 -11.49 27.22
N VAL A 167 -10.22 -10.77 26.31
CA VAL A 167 -10.77 -9.57 25.68
C VAL A 167 -11.19 -9.94 24.26
N LYS A 168 -12.43 -9.63 23.90
CA LYS A 168 -12.92 -9.71 22.52
C LYS A 168 -12.82 -8.33 21.91
N VAL A 169 -12.11 -8.20 20.81
CA VAL A 169 -11.90 -6.93 20.12
C VAL A 169 -12.53 -7.00 18.74
N LEU A 170 -13.37 -6.02 18.40
CA LEU A 170 -13.88 -5.80 17.06
C LEU A 170 -12.99 -4.76 16.37
N LEU A 171 -12.30 -5.19 15.31
CA LEU A 171 -11.57 -4.26 14.45
C LEU A 171 -12.55 -3.68 13.43
N GLY A 172 -12.97 -2.45 13.67
CA GLY A 172 -13.83 -1.71 12.75
C GLY A 172 -13.06 -1.10 11.59
N GLN A 173 -13.75 -0.92 10.47
CA GLN A 173 -13.27 -0.13 9.34
C GLN A 173 -14.16 1.10 9.19
N ASN A 174 -13.59 2.22 8.74
CA ASN A 174 -14.37 3.40 8.42
C ASN A 174 -15.10 3.20 7.08
N PHE A 175 -16.41 3.00 7.14
CA PHE A 175 -17.27 2.86 5.96
C PHE A 175 -17.99 4.15 5.59
N SER A 176 -17.67 5.28 6.24
CA SER A 176 -18.38 6.55 6.03
C SER A 176 -18.20 7.14 4.63
N GLU A 177 -17.27 6.64 3.86
CA GLU A 177 -16.94 7.13 2.51
C GLU A 177 -17.62 6.31 1.40
N THR A 178 -18.41 5.30 1.74
CA THR A 178 -19.13 4.46 0.77
C THR A 178 -20.62 4.76 0.81
N ASP A 179 -21.27 4.81 -0.36
CA ASP A 179 -22.72 5.03 -0.48
C ASP A 179 -23.53 3.90 0.20
N ASP A 180 -22.94 2.71 0.34
CA ASP A 180 -23.48 1.53 1.03
C ASP A 180 -22.97 1.40 2.46
N ALA A 181 -22.68 2.51 3.12
CA ALA A 181 -22.11 2.50 4.47
C ALA A 181 -22.96 1.65 5.43
N ILE A 182 -22.41 0.54 5.89
CA ILE A 182 -22.93 -0.18 7.03
C ILE A 182 -22.94 0.81 8.19
N SER A 183 -24.12 1.19 8.65
CA SER A 183 -24.23 2.26 9.62
C SER A 183 -23.45 1.91 10.90
N VAL A 184 -22.75 2.89 11.45
CA VAL A 184 -22.06 2.77 12.75
C VAL A 184 -22.98 2.18 13.80
N ARG A 185 -24.28 2.51 13.73
CA ARG A 185 -25.35 1.96 14.60
C ARG A 185 -25.46 0.44 14.46
N PHE A 186 -25.38 -0.10 13.23
CA PHE A 186 -25.44 -1.56 13.03
C PHE A 186 -24.23 -2.25 13.65
N ILE A 187 -23.03 -1.75 13.41
CA ILE A 187 -21.79 -2.31 13.98
C ILE A 187 -21.81 -2.24 15.50
N THR A 188 -22.21 -1.10 16.06
CA THR A 188 -22.34 -0.91 17.51
C THR A 188 -23.35 -1.90 18.11
N THR A 189 -24.53 -2.05 17.49
CA THR A 189 -25.56 -2.98 17.93
C THR A 189 -25.05 -4.42 17.89
N TYR A 190 -24.34 -4.79 16.84
CA TYR A 190 -23.74 -6.11 16.68
C TYR A 190 -22.66 -6.39 17.73
N ALA A 191 -21.77 -5.42 17.97
CA ALA A 191 -20.75 -5.52 19.00
C ALA A 191 -21.35 -5.68 20.41
N HIS A 192 -22.39 -4.91 20.73
CA HIS A 192 -23.13 -5.06 21.98
C HIS A 192 -23.78 -6.45 22.13
N ALA A 193 -24.43 -6.94 21.07
CA ALA A 193 -25.04 -8.26 21.08
C ALA A 193 -24.04 -9.39 21.34
N LEU A 194 -22.83 -9.25 20.84
CA LEU A 194 -21.73 -10.20 21.04
C LEU A 194 -20.93 -9.95 22.32
N LYS A 195 -21.25 -8.92 23.10
CA LYS A 195 -20.47 -8.48 24.28
C LYS A 195 -18.98 -8.27 23.92
N ILE A 196 -18.76 -7.57 22.84
CA ILE A 196 -17.42 -7.21 22.36
C ILE A 196 -17.11 -5.77 22.78
N ASP A 197 -15.95 -5.56 23.39
CA ASP A 197 -15.42 -4.22 23.62
C ASP A 197 -14.88 -3.68 22.29
N TYR A 198 -15.30 -2.47 21.91
CA TYR A 198 -14.84 -1.81 20.67
C TYR A 198 -14.15 -0.49 20.98
N TYR A 199 -13.13 -0.23 20.21
CA TYR A 199 -12.32 0.98 20.28
C TYR A 199 -12.31 1.70 18.93
#